data_1a5b02209cae325e3eb568684e778ab6
#
_entry.id   1a5b02209cae325e3eb568684e778ab6
#
_cell.length_a   1.000
_cell.length_b   1.000
_cell.length_c   1.000
_cell.angle_alpha   90.00
_cell.angle_beta   90.00
_cell.angle_gamma   90.00
#
_symmetry.space_group_name_H-M   'P 1'
#
loop_
_entity.id
_entity.type
_entity.pdbx_description
1 polymer ?
#
loop_
_entity_poly.entity_id
_entity_poly.type
_entity_poly.pdbx_seq_one_letter_code
_entity_poly.pdbx_strand_id
1 'polypeptide(L)'
;MNIDYEKVWMSIPLPSIVLNEDDIVVEVNPPGEGFLNASNKSLKNRSIWELINIGASLEESYKKVKKFNSPLFVTDVKVGANGREPIPCNIQIAPIIGLDGSTIILIAPREIAGRISQSKSVKAAAKSAIGMAEMLAHEIKNPLAGITGAAQLLLSLIHISEPTRPY
;
A
#
# COMPACT_ATOMS: atom_id res chain seq x y z
N MET A 1 1.41 -9.87 -29.09
CA MET A 1 2.56 -9.33 -28.30
C MET A 1 2.85 -10.36 -27.24
N ASN A 2 3.99 -11.02 -27.29
CA ASN A 2 4.38 -12.00 -26.27
C ASN A 2 5.13 -11.26 -25.16
N ILE A 3 4.61 -11.28 -23.94
CA ILE A 3 5.23 -10.60 -22.80
C ILE A 3 6.32 -11.51 -22.25
N ASP A 4 7.54 -11.01 -22.22
CA ASP A 4 8.68 -11.66 -21.58
C ASP A 4 8.65 -11.35 -20.07
N TYR A 5 8.14 -12.30 -19.30
CA TYR A 5 7.97 -12.14 -17.85
C TYR A 5 9.30 -11.97 -17.10
N GLU A 6 10.39 -12.51 -17.61
CA GLU A 6 11.72 -12.32 -17.04
C GLU A 6 12.13 -10.84 -17.14
N LYS A 7 11.91 -10.21 -18.29
CA LYS A 7 12.16 -8.77 -18.46
C LYS A 7 11.28 -7.92 -17.57
N VAL A 8 10.02 -8.30 -17.39
CA VAL A 8 9.11 -7.61 -16.45
C VAL A 8 9.64 -7.71 -15.03
N TRP A 9 10.03 -8.91 -14.59
CA TRP A 9 10.64 -9.14 -13.27
C TRP A 9 11.88 -8.29 -13.03
N MET A 10 12.80 -8.28 -13.99
CA MET A 10 14.04 -7.49 -13.95
C MET A 10 13.79 -5.96 -13.96
N SER A 11 12.64 -5.52 -14.45
CA SER A 11 12.27 -4.10 -14.54
C SER A 11 11.56 -3.56 -13.31
N ILE A 12 11.18 -4.41 -12.34
CA ILE A 12 10.55 -3.94 -11.10
C ILE A 12 11.55 -3.08 -10.32
N PRO A 13 11.25 -1.79 -10.04
CA PRO A 13 12.22 -0.86 -9.47
C PRO A 13 12.41 -1.00 -7.96
N LEU A 14 11.67 -1.91 -7.32
CA LEU A 14 11.76 -2.18 -5.88
C LEU A 14 12.47 -3.50 -5.62
N PRO A 15 13.28 -3.61 -4.56
CA PRO A 15 13.75 -4.87 -4.03
C PRO A 15 12.62 -5.88 -3.90
N SER A 16 12.69 -6.97 -4.67
CA SER A 16 11.63 -7.98 -4.75
C SER A 16 12.25 -9.37 -4.62
N ILE A 17 11.64 -10.19 -3.77
CA ILE A 17 12.13 -11.52 -3.40
C ILE A 17 10.96 -12.50 -3.49
N VAL A 18 11.16 -13.60 -4.18
CA VAL A 18 10.21 -14.72 -4.25
C VAL A 18 10.66 -15.81 -3.32
N LEU A 19 9.73 -16.29 -2.50
CA LEU A 19 9.94 -17.39 -1.55
C LEU A 19 9.01 -18.56 -1.89
N ASN A 20 9.51 -19.78 -1.63
CA ASN A 20 8.69 -20.97 -1.66
C ASN A 20 7.89 -21.16 -0.35
N GLU A 21 7.21 -22.29 -0.22
CA GLU A 21 6.43 -22.68 0.95
C GLU A 21 7.26 -22.82 2.25
N ASP A 22 8.57 -23.08 2.14
CA ASP A 22 9.50 -23.25 3.27
C ASP A 22 10.26 -21.96 3.62
N ASP A 23 9.84 -20.79 3.08
CA ASP A 23 10.48 -19.49 3.27
C ASP A 23 11.92 -19.43 2.67
N ILE A 24 12.18 -20.29 1.71
CA ILE A 24 13.45 -20.37 1.00
C ILE A 24 13.39 -19.45 -0.23
N VAL A 25 14.44 -18.69 -0.46
CA VAL A 25 14.59 -17.78 -1.60
C VAL A 25 14.64 -18.56 -2.90
N VAL A 26 13.71 -18.31 -3.79
CA VAL A 26 13.64 -18.88 -5.14
C VAL A 26 14.24 -17.91 -6.17
N GLU A 27 13.90 -16.62 -6.07
CA GLU A 27 14.33 -15.61 -7.02
C GLU A 27 14.44 -14.24 -6.34
N VAL A 28 15.43 -13.44 -6.78
CA VAL A 28 15.65 -12.06 -6.33
C VAL A 28 15.91 -11.20 -7.56
N ASN A 29 15.25 -10.06 -7.68
CA ASN A 29 15.47 -9.13 -8.77
C ASN A 29 16.74 -8.24 -8.54
N PRO A 30 17.24 -7.51 -9.55
CA PRO A 30 18.46 -6.70 -9.41
C PRO A 30 18.42 -5.67 -8.29
N PRO A 31 17.32 -4.90 -8.07
CA PRO A 31 17.22 -4.05 -6.88
C PRO A 31 17.31 -4.83 -5.56
N GLY A 32 16.76 -6.05 -5.52
CA GLY A 32 16.84 -6.94 -4.35
C GLY A 32 18.28 -7.42 -4.08
N GLU A 33 19.02 -7.78 -5.11
CA GLU A 33 20.46 -8.09 -4.99
C GLU A 33 21.25 -6.90 -4.42
N GLY A 34 20.97 -5.69 -4.92
CA GLY A 34 21.57 -4.46 -4.41
C GLY A 34 21.21 -4.19 -2.94
N PHE A 35 19.95 -4.41 -2.56
CA PHE A 35 19.49 -4.23 -1.20
C PHE A 35 20.11 -5.24 -0.23
N LEU A 36 20.12 -6.53 -0.61
CA LEU A 36 20.69 -7.62 0.18
C LEU A 36 22.23 -7.69 0.11
N ASN A 37 22.85 -6.87 -0.73
CA ASN A 37 24.31 -6.86 -0.98
C ASN A 37 24.86 -8.26 -1.31
N ALA A 38 24.16 -8.99 -2.14
CA ALA A 38 24.52 -10.35 -2.54
C ALA A 38 23.88 -10.70 -3.88
N SER A 39 24.52 -11.57 -4.66
CA SER A 39 23.98 -12.00 -5.95
C SER A 39 22.81 -12.97 -5.79
N ASN A 40 21.86 -12.97 -6.74
CA ASN A 40 20.74 -13.89 -6.79
C ASN A 40 21.21 -15.36 -6.62
N LYS A 41 22.32 -15.73 -7.27
CA LYS A 41 22.92 -17.07 -7.18
C LYS A 41 23.31 -17.44 -5.74
N SER A 42 23.82 -16.49 -4.94
CA SER A 42 24.25 -16.73 -3.56
C SER A 42 23.10 -16.67 -2.56
N LEU A 43 21.96 -16.04 -2.94
CA LEU A 43 20.77 -15.90 -2.12
C LEU A 43 19.82 -17.09 -2.29
N LYS A 44 19.76 -17.67 -3.49
CA LYS A 44 18.91 -18.85 -3.77
C LYS A 44 19.20 -20.00 -2.80
N ASN A 45 18.16 -20.74 -2.47
CA ASN A 45 18.18 -21.88 -1.56
C ASN A 45 18.57 -21.56 -0.10
N ARG A 46 18.51 -20.29 0.28
CA ARG A 46 18.72 -19.86 1.67
C ARG A 46 17.40 -19.37 2.27
N SER A 47 17.28 -19.55 3.58
CA SER A 47 16.12 -19.00 4.30
C SER A 47 16.16 -17.45 4.29
N ILE A 48 15.02 -16.82 4.02
CA ILE A 48 14.90 -15.37 4.06
C ILE A 48 15.23 -14.82 5.46
N TRP A 49 14.93 -15.59 6.50
CA TRP A 49 15.14 -15.20 7.90
C TRP A 49 16.63 -15.16 8.30
N GLU A 50 17.49 -15.83 7.54
CA GLU A 50 18.96 -15.70 7.69
C GLU A 50 19.51 -14.47 6.96
N LEU A 51 18.84 -14.03 5.92
CA LEU A 51 19.31 -12.96 5.01
C LEU A 51 18.89 -11.57 5.47
N ILE A 52 17.73 -11.47 6.09
CA ILE A 52 17.18 -10.20 6.57
C ILE A 52 16.90 -10.27 8.06
N ASN A 53 17.29 -9.20 8.75
CA ASN A 53 16.93 -9.02 10.15
C ASN A 53 15.72 -8.08 10.23
N ILE A 54 14.59 -8.65 10.59
CA ILE A 54 13.32 -7.95 10.74
C ILE A 54 12.80 -8.29 12.15
N GLY A 55 12.23 -7.32 12.86
CA GLY A 55 11.72 -7.56 14.21
C GLY A 55 10.69 -8.70 14.26
N ALA A 56 10.65 -9.44 15.37
CA ALA A 56 9.81 -10.63 15.59
C ALA A 56 8.32 -10.44 15.26
N SER A 57 7.79 -9.22 15.38
CA SER A 57 6.40 -8.91 15.05
C SER A 57 6.05 -9.10 13.57
N LEU A 58 7.03 -8.97 12.66
CA LEU A 58 6.79 -9.18 11.23
C LEU A 58 6.76 -10.68 10.90
N GLU A 59 7.56 -11.49 11.54
CA GLU A 59 7.55 -12.94 11.35
C GLU A 59 6.20 -13.55 11.71
N GLU A 60 5.59 -13.12 12.82
CA GLU A 60 4.24 -13.54 13.18
C GLU A 60 3.19 -13.08 12.15
N SER A 61 3.33 -11.85 11.67
CA SER A 61 2.44 -11.29 10.66
C SER A 61 2.60 -12.00 9.31
N TYR A 62 3.81 -12.38 8.96
CA TYR A 62 4.10 -13.18 7.76
C TYR A 62 3.42 -14.56 7.79
N LYS A 63 3.45 -15.25 8.93
CA LYS A 63 2.73 -16.53 9.12
C LYS A 63 1.24 -16.41 8.84
N LYS A 64 0.64 -15.23 9.12
CA LYS A 64 -0.77 -14.98 8.81
C LYS A 64 -1.01 -14.84 7.30
N VAL A 65 -0.07 -14.25 6.54
CA VAL A 65 -0.16 -14.17 5.07
C VAL A 65 -0.32 -15.57 4.47
N LYS A 66 0.52 -16.50 4.88
CA LYS A 66 0.49 -17.89 4.40
C LYS A 66 -0.79 -18.61 4.86
N LYS A 67 -1.19 -18.43 6.11
CA LYS A 67 -2.37 -19.10 6.67
C LYS A 67 -3.69 -18.64 6.04
N PHE A 68 -3.82 -17.33 5.79
CA PHE A 68 -5.08 -16.74 5.30
C PHE A 68 -5.04 -16.41 3.81
N ASN A 69 -3.95 -16.68 3.12
CA ASN A 69 -3.72 -16.38 1.71
C ASN A 69 -4.08 -14.92 1.36
N SER A 70 -3.72 -13.99 2.25
CA SER A 70 -4.08 -12.58 2.16
C SER A 70 -2.84 -11.70 2.18
N PRO A 71 -2.76 -10.64 1.33
CA PRO A 71 -1.60 -9.77 1.34
C PRO A 71 -1.48 -8.99 2.66
N LEU A 72 -0.24 -8.70 3.04
CA LEU A 72 0.13 -7.91 4.20
C LEU A 72 0.90 -6.66 3.74
N PHE A 73 0.57 -5.54 4.33
CA PHE A 73 1.31 -4.30 4.15
C PHE A 73 1.75 -3.76 5.52
N VAL A 74 3.05 -3.58 5.71
CA VAL A 74 3.62 -3.08 6.96
C VAL A 74 4.47 -1.86 6.67
N THR A 75 4.24 -0.80 7.42
CA THR A 75 4.96 0.46 7.29
C THR A 75 5.95 0.64 8.43
N ASP A 76 7.02 1.39 8.15
CA ASP A 76 8.00 1.83 9.14
C ASP A 76 8.73 0.70 9.88
N VAL A 77 9.06 -0.36 9.15
CA VAL A 77 9.82 -1.49 9.70
C VAL A 77 11.30 -1.27 9.46
N LYS A 78 12.12 -1.49 10.48
CA LYS A 78 13.57 -1.51 10.30
C LYS A 78 14.01 -2.85 9.72
N VAL A 79 14.61 -2.81 8.54
CA VAL A 79 15.11 -3.98 7.83
C VAL A 79 16.63 -3.89 7.74
N GLY A 80 17.31 -4.83 8.36
CA GLY A 80 18.75 -5.05 8.20
C GLY A 80 19.02 -6.17 7.21
N ALA A 81 20.05 -6.04 6.42
CA ALA A 81 20.45 -7.04 5.44
C ALA A 81 21.96 -7.22 5.43
N ASN A 82 22.41 -8.46 5.56
CA ASN A 82 23.78 -8.91 5.30
C ASN A 82 24.88 -8.00 5.91
N GLY A 83 24.77 -7.70 7.22
CA GLY A 83 25.76 -6.90 7.96
C GLY A 83 25.63 -5.38 7.76
N ARG A 84 24.61 -4.89 7.05
CA ARG A 84 24.28 -3.46 6.97
C ARG A 84 23.39 -3.04 8.15
N GLU A 85 23.51 -1.78 8.54
CA GLU A 85 22.61 -1.22 9.54
C GLU A 85 21.16 -1.25 9.06
N PRO A 86 20.20 -1.59 9.97
CA PRO A 86 18.79 -1.61 9.63
C PRO A 86 18.28 -0.24 9.21
N ILE A 87 17.65 -0.16 8.05
CA ILE A 87 17.03 1.05 7.52
C ILE A 87 15.51 0.96 7.57
N PRO A 88 14.80 2.08 7.75
CA PRO A 88 13.34 2.10 7.75
C PRO A 88 12.80 1.81 6.35
N CYS A 89 11.93 0.80 6.26
CA CYS A 89 11.31 0.33 5.03
C CYS A 89 9.80 0.19 5.20
N ASN A 90 9.09 0.24 4.09
CA ASN A 90 7.76 -0.33 3.96
C ASN A 90 7.88 -1.69 3.29
N ILE A 91 7.16 -2.68 3.81
CA ILE A 91 7.19 -4.04 3.28
C ILE A 91 5.78 -4.41 2.83
N GLN A 92 5.70 -4.99 1.66
CA GLN A 92 4.50 -5.65 1.17
C GLN A 92 4.82 -7.13 0.93
N ILE A 93 3.96 -8.00 1.45
CA ILE A 93 4.05 -9.44 1.28
C ILE A 93 2.73 -9.90 0.68
N ALA A 94 2.81 -10.66 -0.40
CA ALA A 94 1.62 -11.20 -1.05
C ALA A 94 1.81 -12.68 -1.40
N PRO A 95 0.76 -13.50 -1.30
CA PRO A 95 0.78 -14.85 -1.83
C PRO A 95 0.87 -14.81 -3.36
N ILE A 96 1.54 -15.80 -3.95
CA ILE A 96 1.63 -15.93 -5.41
C ILE A 96 0.48 -16.80 -5.88
N ILE A 97 -0.40 -16.25 -6.73
CA ILE A 97 -1.55 -16.96 -7.26
C ILE A 97 -1.09 -18.17 -8.11
N GLY A 98 -1.61 -19.34 -7.79
CA GLY A 98 -1.29 -20.59 -8.49
C GLY A 98 -0.02 -21.30 -8.02
N LEU A 99 0.65 -20.79 -6.96
CA LEU A 99 1.78 -21.43 -6.30
C LEU A 99 1.52 -21.46 -4.79
N ASP A 100 0.91 -22.53 -4.32
CA ASP A 100 0.50 -22.68 -2.91
C ASP A 100 1.68 -22.53 -1.96
N GLY A 101 1.48 -21.74 -0.90
CA GLY A 101 2.50 -21.45 0.12
C GLY A 101 3.62 -20.50 -0.32
N SER A 102 3.74 -20.21 -1.62
CA SER A 102 4.75 -19.29 -2.14
C SER A 102 4.33 -17.83 -1.97
N THR A 103 5.30 -16.96 -1.70
CA THR A 103 5.06 -15.54 -1.45
C THR A 103 6.05 -14.66 -2.21
N ILE A 104 5.63 -13.44 -2.48
CA ILE A 104 6.53 -12.38 -2.94
C ILE A 104 6.63 -11.31 -1.85
N ILE A 105 7.87 -10.88 -1.57
CA ILE A 105 8.17 -9.77 -0.67
C ILE A 105 8.69 -8.61 -1.50
N LEU A 106 8.06 -7.44 -1.35
CA LEU A 106 8.55 -6.17 -1.90
C LEU A 106 9.01 -5.29 -0.74
N ILE A 107 10.20 -4.73 -0.86
CA ILE A 107 10.79 -3.87 0.16
C ILE A 107 10.96 -2.47 -0.44
N ALA A 108 10.36 -1.46 0.20
CA ALA A 108 10.48 -0.06 -0.20
C ALA A 108 11.24 0.72 0.87
N PRO A 109 12.56 0.94 0.73
CA PRO A 109 13.33 1.79 1.62
C PRO A 109 12.74 3.20 1.65
N ARG A 110 12.57 3.80 2.84
CA ARG A 110 11.93 5.13 2.98
C ARG A 110 12.72 6.25 2.33
N GLU A 111 14.03 6.13 2.23
CA GLU A 111 14.84 7.10 1.49
C GLU A 111 14.48 7.17 0.00
N ILE A 112 14.16 6.03 -0.62
CA ILE A 112 13.69 5.97 -2.01
C ILE A 112 12.27 6.51 -2.10
N ALA A 113 11.38 6.11 -1.19
CA ALA A 113 10.02 6.64 -1.12
C ALA A 113 10.00 8.16 -0.87
N GLY A 114 10.90 8.66 -0.04
CA GLY A 114 11.11 10.10 0.19
C GLY A 114 11.56 10.85 -1.06
N ARG A 115 12.45 10.30 -1.87
CA ARG A 115 12.91 10.91 -3.12
C ARG A 115 11.84 10.89 -4.22
N ILE A 116 11.04 9.84 -4.32
CA ILE A 116 9.90 9.76 -5.25
C ILE A 116 8.80 10.74 -4.83
N SER A 117 8.52 10.89 -3.53
CA SER A 117 7.54 11.85 -3.01
C SER A 117 8.05 13.30 -2.97
N GLN A 118 9.36 13.53 -3.05
CA GLN A 118 10.00 14.85 -3.12
C GLN A 118 10.12 15.40 -4.52
N SER A 119 9.69 14.70 -5.57
CA SER A 119 9.47 15.40 -6.82
C SER A 119 8.39 16.46 -6.54
N LYS A 120 8.81 17.73 -6.51
CA LYS A 120 7.97 18.89 -6.15
C LYS A 120 6.66 18.95 -6.94
N SER A 121 6.62 18.30 -8.10
CA SER A 121 5.45 18.19 -8.96
C SER A 121 4.35 17.29 -8.39
N VAL A 122 4.67 16.17 -7.75
CA VAL A 122 3.67 15.24 -7.20
C VAL A 122 3.04 15.82 -5.93
N LYS A 123 3.84 16.47 -5.07
CA LYS A 123 3.30 17.20 -3.90
C LYS A 123 2.44 18.39 -4.28
N ALA A 124 2.83 19.13 -5.31
CA ALA A 124 2.05 20.26 -5.80
C ALA A 124 0.72 19.79 -6.45
N ALA A 125 0.74 18.70 -7.22
CA ALA A 125 -0.46 18.11 -7.81
C ALA A 125 -1.41 17.53 -6.76
N ALA A 126 -0.88 16.80 -5.76
CA ALA A 126 -1.68 16.26 -4.66
C ALA A 126 -2.29 17.39 -3.80
N LYS A 127 -1.51 18.43 -3.48
CA LYS A 127 -2.01 19.58 -2.71
C LYS A 127 -3.06 20.38 -3.50
N SER A 128 -2.89 20.51 -4.83
CA SER A 128 -3.86 21.13 -5.71
C SER A 128 -5.15 20.31 -5.82
N ALA A 129 -5.05 18.97 -5.91
CA ALA A 129 -6.21 18.09 -5.97
C ALA A 129 -7.01 18.11 -4.65
N ILE A 130 -6.34 18.13 -3.48
CA ILE A 130 -6.98 18.26 -2.18
C ILE A 130 -7.67 19.63 -2.05
N GLY A 131 -7.00 20.71 -2.44
CA GLY A 131 -7.58 22.06 -2.42
C GLY A 131 -8.80 22.18 -3.33
N MET A 132 -8.78 21.59 -4.53
CA MET A 132 -9.94 21.53 -5.43
C MET A 132 -11.09 20.69 -4.84
N ALA A 133 -10.78 19.56 -4.18
CA ALA A 133 -11.80 18.72 -3.54
C ALA A 133 -12.48 19.46 -2.37
N GLU A 134 -11.74 20.20 -1.56
CA GLU A 134 -12.28 21.02 -0.47
C GLU A 134 -13.15 22.16 -1.02
N MET A 135 -12.69 22.84 -2.08
CA MET A 135 -13.45 23.93 -2.74
C MET A 135 -14.77 23.41 -3.33
N LEU A 136 -14.73 22.27 -4.06
CA LEU A 136 -15.92 21.61 -4.59
C LEU A 136 -16.88 21.15 -3.47
N ALA A 137 -16.37 20.63 -2.37
CA ALA A 137 -17.18 20.23 -1.23
C ALA A 137 -17.93 21.44 -0.63
N HIS A 138 -17.28 22.60 -0.53
CA HIS A 138 -17.92 23.84 -0.07
C HIS A 138 -18.94 24.37 -1.08
N GLU A 139 -18.64 24.35 -2.38
CA GLU A 139 -19.55 24.79 -3.43
C GLU A 139 -20.79 23.89 -3.58
N ILE A 140 -20.67 22.59 -3.31
CA ILE A 140 -21.81 21.66 -3.31
C ILE A 140 -22.63 21.81 -2.02
N LYS A 141 -22.00 22.03 -0.88
CA LYS A 141 -22.70 22.17 0.42
C LYS A 141 -23.59 23.42 0.46
N ASN A 142 -23.19 24.50 -0.15
CA ASN A 142 -23.94 25.76 -0.14
C ASN A 142 -25.33 25.65 -0.83
N PRO A 143 -25.47 25.15 -2.07
CA PRO A 143 -26.79 24.98 -2.67
C PRO A 143 -27.64 23.91 -1.98
N LEU A 144 -27.02 22.83 -1.45
CA LEU A 144 -27.74 21.81 -0.67
C LEU A 144 -28.34 22.39 0.62
N ALA A 145 -27.61 23.25 1.33
CA ALA A 145 -28.12 23.94 2.51
C ALA A 145 -29.31 24.86 2.14
N GLY A 146 -29.26 25.54 0.99
CA GLY A 146 -30.35 26.34 0.47
C GLY A 146 -31.61 25.51 0.15
N ILE A 147 -31.45 24.36 -0.50
CA ILE A 147 -32.54 23.42 -0.82
C ILE A 147 -33.16 22.87 0.45
N THR A 148 -32.35 22.47 1.44
CA THR A 148 -32.83 21.95 2.73
C THR A 148 -33.63 23.02 3.49
N GLY A 149 -33.14 24.26 3.50
CA GLY A 149 -33.86 25.39 4.13
C GLY A 149 -35.18 25.69 3.43
N ALA A 150 -35.22 25.67 2.10
CA ALA A 150 -36.48 25.86 1.35
C ALA A 150 -37.47 24.73 1.59
N ALA A 151 -37.01 23.47 1.65
CA ALA A 151 -37.87 22.32 1.98
C ALA A 151 -38.46 22.41 3.39
N GLN A 152 -37.68 22.84 4.38
CA GLN A 152 -38.14 23.05 5.74
C GLN A 152 -39.21 24.17 5.84
N LEU A 153 -39.03 25.26 5.09
CA LEU A 153 -40.04 26.32 5.01
C LEU A 153 -41.36 25.84 4.38
N LEU A 154 -41.31 25.05 3.33
CA LEU A 154 -42.49 24.45 2.71
C LEU A 154 -43.21 23.51 3.67
N LEU A 155 -42.49 22.66 4.41
CA LEU A 155 -43.06 21.78 5.41
C LEU A 155 -43.72 22.56 6.55
N SER A 156 -43.13 23.66 7.00
CA SER A 156 -43.71 24.51 8.04
C SER A 156 -45.02 25.22 7.58
N LEU A 157 -45.07 25.64 6.31
CA LEU A 157 -46.25 26.24 5.69
C LEU A 157 -47.40 25.23 5.53
N ILE A 158 -47.08 23.98 5.20
CA ILE A 158 -48.10 22.90 5.11
C ILE A 158 -48.69 22.60 6.50
N HIS A 159 -47.88 22.62 7.55
CA HIS A 159 -48.38 22.39 8.93
C HIS A 159 -49.27 23.53 9.47
N ILE A 160 -49.10 24.74 8.97
CA ILE A 160 -49.93 25.91 9.38
C ILE A 160 -51.29 25.91 8.66
N SER A 161 -51.41 25.20 7.53
CA SER A 161 -52.65 25.17 6.72
C SER A 161 -53.60 24.00 7.00
N GLU A 162 -53.36 23.16 8.00
CA GLU A 162 -54.37 22.20 8.45
C GLU A 162 -55.53 22.93 9.19
N PRO A 163 -56.72 22.97 8.63
CA PRO A 163 -57.86 23.57 9.34
C PRO A 163 -58.24 22.67 10.50
N THR A 164 -58.19 23.23 11.74
CA THR A 164 -58.82 22.64 12.90
C THR A 164 -60.28 22.41 12.58
N ARG A 165 -60.71 21.16 12.42
CA ARG A 165 -62.17 20.81 12.38
C ARG A 165 -62.78 21.12 13.75
N PRO A 166 -63.82 21.99 13.85
CA PRO A 166 -64.61 22.09 15.06
C PRO A 166 -65.49 20.85 15.16
N TYR A 167 -65.69 20.36 16.37
CA TYR A 167 -66.70 19.35 16.74
C TYR A 167 -68.09 19.89 16.61
#